data_e508a3cf021b0848a0f51a2bba1d9af8
#
_entry.id   e508a3cf021b0848a0f51a2bba1d9af8
#
_cell.length_a   1.000
_cell.length_b   1.000
_cell.length_c   1.000
_cell.angle_alpha   90.00
_cell.angle_beta   90.00
_cell.angle_gamma   90.00
#
_symmetry.space_group_name_H-M   'P 1'
#
loop_
_entity.id
_entity.type
_entity.pdbx_description
1 polymer ?
#
loop_
_entity_poly.entity_id
_entity_poly.type
_entity_poly.pdbx_seq_one_letter_code
_entity_poly.pdbx_strand_id
1 'polypeptide(L)'
;MTIRTVIWTFMAGTLLLGSVVSSTAACEPDGEVQFLCGPVSPEDFAPIPESPWVVVSSMVDDGYLYLIDTRDHTATVWFPTDTARTQQDAMIYGECPGPLTSQFRPHGLYLRAGDSGVHTLLVVRHGGRESIEVFEVMVGDTSPTITWVGCAVAPEGIGLNSVVALPEGGFAATSPRAGNIWRWHVDTRWNLVPGSEDIGPNGLEISEDGQWFYVGGYGNQALIRLSRGKTPVQKTSVPVGFHIDNVRWGADEKLLVAGHLGQTRASIRECIQQRQCDGITSRVAEVDPQRLTARQIVRYPSNDLLILGTVAIQVGEEIWVGGVAGGDRIARFPALSR
;
A
#
# COMPACT_ATOMS: atom_id res chain seq x y z
N MET A 1 -6.23 -38.52 -76.70
CA MET A 1 -5.25 -37.97 -75.73
C MET A 1 -5.85 -36.63 -75.21
N THR A 2 -6.60 -36.70 -74.12
CA THR A 2 -7.43 -35.60 -73.67
C THR A 2 -6.82 -34.99 -72.38
N ILE A 3 -6.35 -33.76 -72.50
CA ILE A 3 -5.71 -33.02 -71.42
C ILE A 3 -6.85 -32.39 -70.58
N ARG A 4 -6.93 -32.78 -69.29
CA ARG A 4 -7.81 -32.16 -68.31
C ARG A 4 -7.06 -31.04 -67.58
N THR A 5 -7.51 -29.81 -67.75
CA THR A 5 -7.03 -28.62 -67.01
C THR A 5 -7.70 -28.60 -65.64
N VAL A 6 -6.87 -28.62 -64.57
CA VAL A 6 -7.33 -28.42 -63.17
C VAL A 6 -7.18 -26.95 -62.82
N ILE A 7 -8.30 -26.29 -62.50
CA ILE A 7 -8.34 -24.90 -62.02
C ILE A 7 -8.29 -24.96 -60.49
N TRP A 8 -7.26 -24.35 -59.87
CA TRP A 8 -7.16 -24.14 -58.44
C TRP A 8 -7.76 -22.78 -58.09
N THR A 9 -8.85 -22.80 -57.31
CA THR A 9 -9.44 -21.59 -56.75
C THR A 9 -8.78 -21.28 -55.41
N PHE A 10 -8.05 -20.20 -55.32
CA PHE A 10 -7.51 -19.69 -54.06
C PHE A 10 -8.62 -18.93 -53.33
N MET A 11 -9.09 -19.46 -52.19
CA MET A 11 -9.90 -18.72 -51.24
C MET A 11 -8.99 -17.87 -50.35
N ALA A 12 -9.03 -16.55 -50.51
CA ALA A 12 -8.38 -15.60 -49.63
C ALA A 12 -9.23 -15.44 -48.35
N GLY A 13 -8.80 -16.10 -47.26
CA GLY A 13 -9.40 -15.90 -45.94
C GLY A 13 -8.91 -14.61 -45.33
N THR A 14 -9.82 -13.63 -45.16
CA THR A 14 -9.57 -12.38 -44.45
C THR A 14 -9.58 -12.68 -42.95
N LEU A 15 -8.41 -12.70 -42.30
CA LEU A 15 -8.31 -12.71 -40.84
C LEU A 15 -8.78 -11.32 -40.30
N LEU A 16 -9.95 -11.27 -39.73
CA LEU A 16 -10.38 -10.17 -38.89
C LEU A 16 -9.66 -10.28 -37.54
N LEU A 17 -8.59 -9.52 -37.34
CA LEU A 17 -8.00 -9.28 -36.03
C LEU A 17 -9.00 -8.44 -35.22
N GLY A 18 -9.83 -9.11 -34.43
CA GLY A 18 -10.65 -8.48 -33.43
C GLY A 18 -9.75 -7.88 -32.34
N SER A 19 -9.62 -6.56 -32.31
CA SER A 19 -9.05 -5.86 -31.16
C SER A 19 -9.96 -6.17 -29.97
N VAL A 20 -9.45 -6.95 -29.00
CA VAL A 20 -10.07 -7.10 -27.69
C VAL A 20 -9.85 -5.76 -26.97
N VAL A 21 -10.81 -4.85 -27.11
CA VAL A 21 -10.93 -3.71 -26.21
C VAL A 21 -11.39 -4.30 -24.88
N SER A 22 -10.48 -4.47 -23.92
CA SER A 22 -10.86 -4.68 -22.53
C SER A 22 -11.66 -3.45 -22.09
N SER A 23 -12.98 -3.52 -22.14
CA SER A 23 -13.81 -2.55 -21.47
C SER A 23 -13.56 -2.75 -19.97
N THR A 24 -12.82 -1.84 -19.34
CA THR A 24 -12.90 -1.66 -17.89
C THR A 24 -14.37 -1.41 -17.59
N ALA A 25 -15.03 -2.38 -16.96
CA ALA A 25 -16.38 -2.19 -16.48
C ALA A 25 -16.36 -0.96 -15.59
N ALA A 26 -17.09 0.09 -15.97
CA ALA A 26 -17.22 1.27 -15.13
C ALA A 26 -17.76 0.81 -13.78
N CYS A 27 -17.05 1.12 -12.71
CA CYS A 27 -17.52 0.85 -11.37
C CYS A 27 -18.73 1.72 -11.11
N GLU A 28 -19.86 1.10 -10.82
CA GLU A 28 -21.05 1.83 -10.45
C GLU A 28 -20.83 2.55 -9.10
N PRO A 29 -21.21 3.82 -9.00
CA PRO A 29 -21.10 4.58 -7.76
C PRO A 29 -22.09 4.09 -6.70
N ASP A 30 -21.80 4.35 -5.43
CA ASP A 30 -22.72 4.19 -4.30
C ASP A 30 -23.02 5.57 -3.70
N GLY A 31 -24.12 6.18 -4.12
CA GLY A 31 -24.44 7.55 -3.80
C GLY A 31 -23.40 8.52 -4.32
N GLU A 32 -22.75 9.27 -3.42
CA GLU A 32 -21.68 10.22 -3.77
C GLU A 32 -20.30 9.54 -3.87
N VAL A 33 -20.19 8.28 -3.44
CA VAL A 33 -18.92 7.55 -3.45
C VAL A 33 -18.69 6.99 -4.84
N GLN A 34 -17.57 7.40 -5.45
CA GLN A 34 -17.09 6.87 -6.71
C GLN A 34 -16.10 5.73 -6.46
N PHE A 35 -15.88 4.89 -7.46
CA PHE A 35 -14.92 3.79 -7.36
C PHE A 35 -13.92 3.82 -8.52
N LEU A 36 -12.73 3.30 -8.25
CA LEU A 36 -11.73 2.93 -9.22
C LEU A 36 -11.55 1.42 -9.12
N CYS A 37 -11.89 0.68 -10.19
CA CYS A 37 -11.83 -0.78 -10.23
C CYS A 37 -10.53 -1.29 -10.81
N GLY A 38 -10.21 -2.52 -10.48
CA GLY A 38 -9.07 -3.29 -11.02
C GLY A 38 -8.07 -3.74 -9.98
N PRO A 39 -7.59 -2.87 -9.06
CA PRO A 39 -6.68 -3.31 -8.01
C PRO A 39 -7.38 -4.27 -7.04
N VAL A 40 -6.87 -5.50 -6.92
CA VAL A 40 -7.42 -6.53 -6.02
C VAL A 40 -6.84 -6.36 -4.63
N SER A 41 -7.69 -6.30 -3.60
CA SER A 41 -7.28 -6.06 -2.20
C SER A 41 -6.28 -4.90 -2.08
N PRO A 42 -6.65 -3.68 -2.51
CA PRO A 42 -5.76 -2.52 -2.49
C PRO A 42 -5.50 -2.08 -1.05
N GLU A 43 -4.43 -2.61 -0.47
CA GLU A 43 -4.16 -2.53 0.96
C GLU A 43 -3.49 -1.22 1.35
N ASP A 44 -2.48 -0.78 0.59
CA ASP A 44 -1.73 0.42 0.90
C ASP A 44 -1.40 1.25 -0.33
N PHE A 45 -1.23 2.57 -0.12
CA PHE A 45 -1.03 3.56 -1.17
C PHE A 45 0.23 4.39 -0.91
N ALA A 46 1.00 4.61 -1.98
CA ALA A 46 2.16 5.50 -1.97
C ALA A 46 2.08 6.46 -3.16
N PRO A 47 1.61 7.71 -2.97
CA PRO A 47 1.68 8.73 -4.00
C PRO A 47 3.12 9.02 -4.42
N ILE A 48 3.36 9.13 -5.74
CA ILE A 48 4.67 9.54 -6.26
C ILE A 48 4.72 11.06 -6.28
N PRO A 49 5.67 11.71 -5.56
CA PRO A 49 5.76 13.15 -5.45
C PRO A 49 5.82 13.85 -6.82
N GLU A 50 5.19 15.02 -6.90
CA GLU A 50 5.19 15.89 -8.10
C GLU A 50 4.71 15.20 -9.38
N SER A 51 3.90 14.16 -9.25
CA SER A 51 3.39 13.38 -10.37
C SER A 51 1.92 12.99 -10.18
N PRO A 52 1.21 12.62 -11.25
CA PRO A 52 -0.16 12.13 -11.15
C PRO A 52 -0.25 10.63 -10.83
N TRP A 53 0.78 10.03 -10.25
CA TRP A 53 0.85 8.60 -10.08
C TRP A 53 0.76 8.16 -8.61
N VAL A 54 0.02 7.08 -8.38
CA VAL A 54 -0.08 6.42 -7.06
C VAL A 54 0.27 4.95 -7.21
N VAL A 55 1.19 4.47 -6.37
CA VAL A 55 1.49 3.03 -6.24
C VAL A 55 0.51 2.41 -5.26
N VAL A 56 -0.01 1.24 -5.61
CA VAL A 56 -0.97 0.49 -4.79
C VAL A 56 -0.51 -0.94 -4.60
N SER A 57 -0.48 -1.43 -3.37
CA SER A 57 -0.20 -2.84 -3.07
C SER A 57 -1.47 -3.68 -3.13
N SER A 58 -1.37 -4.87 -3.72
CA SER A 58 -2.42 -5.88 -3.75
C SER A 58 -2.11 -6.99 -2.76
N MET A 59 -2.74 -6.96 -1.58
CA MET A 59 -2.46 -7.92 -0.51
C MET A 59 -3.21 -9.25 -0.71
N VAL A 60 -2.81 -9.97 -1.76
CA VAL A 60 -3.23 -11.34 -2.05
C VAL A 60 -2.02 -12.19 -2.40
N ASP A 61 -2.16 -13.51 -2.33
CA ASP A 61 -1.12 -14.42 -2.80
C ASP A 61 -0.91 -14.21 -4.31
N ASP A 62 0.34 -14.15 -4.76
CA ASP A 62 0.74 -13.77 -6.12
C ASP A 62 0.12 -12.40 -6.54
N GLY A 63 0.11 -11.46 -5.60
CA GLY A 63 -0.38 -10.11 -5.79
C GLY A 63 0.57 -9.23 -6.62
N TYR A 64 0.17 -7.98 -6.79
CA TYR A 64 0.87 -7.01 -7.65
C TYR A 64 1.08 -5.68 -6.94
N LEU A 65 2.05 -4.92 -7.43
CA LEU A 65 2.00 -3.47 -7.32
C LEU A 65 1.27 -2.95 -8.56
N TYR A 66 0.26 -2.13 -8.32
CA TYR A 66 -0.43 -1.39 -9.37
C TYR A 66 0.11 0.04 -9.43
N LEU A 67 0.10 0.60 -10.62
CA LEU A 67 0.32 2.02 -10.86
C LEU A 67 -1.01 2.63 -11.31
N ILE A 68 -1.46 3.64 -10.57
CA ILE A 68 -2.70 4.36 -10.86
C ILE A 68 -2.37 5.71 -11.47
N ASP A 69 -2.98 6.05 -12.61
CA ASP A 69 -3.01 7.41 -13.13
C ASP A 69 -4.21 8.16 -12.51
N THR A 70 -3.93 9.21 -11.75
CA THR A 70 -4.99 9.96 -11.06
C THR A 70 -5.78 10.89 -12.00
N ARG A 71 -5.33 11.08 -13.25
CA ARG A 71 -5.98 11.96 -14.24
C ARG A 71 -7.19 11.29 -14.89
N ASP A 72 -7.11 9.99 -15.14
CA ASP A 72 -8.15 9.20 -15.79
C ASP A 72 -8.61 7.99 -14.98
N HIS A 73 -8.03 7.80 -13.78
CA HIS A 73 -8.33 6.71 -12.85
C HIS A 73 -8.06 5.32 -13.42
N THR A 74 -7.07 5.20 -14.32
CA THR A 74 -6.66 3.90 -14.85
C THR A 74 -5.68 3.22 -13.92
N ALA A 75 -5.86 1.90 -13.74
CA ALA A 75 -4.98 1.04 -12.97
C ALA A 75 -4.25 0.08 -13.91
N THR A 76 -2.93 0.00 -13.79
CA THR A 76 -2.11 -0.95 -14.55
C THR A 76 -1.26 -1.79 -13.59
N VAL A 77 -1.08 -3.08 -13.93
CA VAL A 77 -0.13 -3.92 -13.22
C VAL A 77 1.27 -3.40 -13.53
N TRP A 78 2.02 -3.10 -12.46
CA TRP A 78 3.34 -2.49 -12.58
C TRP A 78 4.48 -3.43 -12.19
N PHE A 79 4.24 -4.30 -11.18
CA PHE A 79 5.21 -5.29 -10.73
C PHE A 79 4.49 -6.45 -9.99
N PRO A 80 4.95 -7.75 -10.14
CA PRO A 80 5.94 -8.21 -11.10
C PRO A 80 5.37 -8.28 -12.54
N THR A 81 6.24 -8.12 -13.51
CA THR A 81 5.95 -8.31 -14.95
C THR A 81 7.09 -9.05 -15.61
N ASP A 82 6.86 -9.63 -16.79
CA ASP A 82 7.90 -10.32 -17.57
C ASP A 82 9.08 -9.41 -17.97
N THR A 83 8.83 -8.08 -17.96
CA THR A 83 9.84 -7.06 -18.29
C THR A 83 10.37 -6.33 -17.05
N ALA A 84 10.09 -6.84 -15.85
CA ALA A 84 10.55 -6.23 -14.60
C ALA A 84 12.07 -6.13 -14.56
N ARG A 85 12.57 -4.93 -14.25
CA ARG A 85 14.00 -4.67 -14.16
C ARG A 85 14.52 -5.06 -12.78
N THR A 86 15.72 -5.65 -12.75
CA THR A 86 16.42 -5.97 -11.51
C THR A 86 17.86 -5.53 -11.60
N GLN A 87 18.33 -4.80 -10.59
CA GLN A 87 19.72 -4.34 -10.46
C GLN A 87 20.08 -4.27 -8.99
N GLN A 88 20.51 -5.42 -8.43
CA GLN A 88 20.83 -5.49 -7.01
C GLN A 88 21.99 -4.58 -6.63
N ASP A 89 21.77 -3.68 -5.67
CA ASP A 89 22.82 -2.97 -4.98
C ASP A 89 23.45 -3.88 -3.91
N ALA A 90 24.48 -4.63 -4.32
CA ALA A 90 25.15 -5.58 -3.45
C ALA A 90 25.94 -4.91 -2.31
N MET A 91 26.25 -3.62 -2.38
CA MET A 91 26.93 -2.90 -1.29
C MET A 91 25.99 -2.67 -0.11
N ILE A 92 24.71 -2.35 -0.39
CA ILE A 92 23.69 -2.11 0.63
C ILE A 92 22.95 -3.40 0.99
N TYR A 93 22.52 -4.16 -0.03
CA TYR A 93 21.64 -5.32 0.12
C TYR A 93 22.32 -6.65 -0.20
N GLY A 94 23.63 -6.79 0.08
CA GLY A 94 24.42 -7.98 -0.27
C GLY A 94 23.94 -9.28 0.41
N GLU A 95 23.21 -9.19 1.53
CA GLU A 95 22.62 -10.35 2.21
C GLU A 95 21.23 -10.75 1.64
N CYS A 96 20.69 -9.97 0.71
CA CYS A 96 19.44 -10.31 0.06
C CYS A 96 19.63 -11.50 -0.88
N PRO A 97 18.81 -12.57 -0.79
CA PRO A 97 18.99 -13.80 -1.59
C PRO A 97 18.64 -13.64 -3.08
N GLY A 98 18.41 -12.42 -3.54
CA GLY A 98 18.11 -12.11 -4.93
C GLY A 98 16.65 -11.69 -5.18
N PRO A 99 16.30 -11.38 -6.44
CA PRO A 99 14.98 -10.89 -6.80
C PRO A 99 13.90 -11.93 -6.61
N LEU A 100 12.69 -11.43 -6.51
CA LEU A 100 11.48 -12.21 -6.43
C LEU A 100 11.10 -12.84 -7.75
N THR A 101 10.80 -14.12 -7.73
CA THR A 101 10.33 -14.86 -8.90
C THR A 101 8.89 -15.38 -8.75
N SER A 102 8.37 -15.47 -7.52
CA SER A 102 7.02 -15.98 -7.24
C SER A 102 6.60 -15.67 -5.81
N GLN A 103 5.36 -15.97 -5.46
CA GLN A 103 4.80 -15.80 -4.12
C GLN A 103 4.95 -14.36 -3.60
N PHE A 104 4.68 -13.39 -4.45
CA PHE A 104 4.70 -11.98 -4.08
C PHE A 104 3.36 -11.60 -3.46
N ARG A 105 3.38 -11.24 -2.18
CA ARG A 105 2.22 -10.70 -1.47
C ARG A 105 2.61 -9.36 -0.86
N PRO A 106 2.49 -8.27 -1.64
CA PRO A 106 2.84 -6.93 -1.17
C PRO A 106 1.83 -6.43 -0.14
N HIS A 107 2.33 -5.70 0.85
CA HIS A 107 1.55 -5.14 1.95
C HIS A 107 1.89 -3.65 2.09
N GLY A 108 2.38 -3.21 3.26
CA GLY A 108 2.70 -1.82 3.51
C GLY A 108 3.72 -1.23 2.53
N LEU A 109 3.46 0.00 2.10
CA LEU A 109 4.28 0.75 1.17
C LEU A 109 4.86 2.00 1.82
N TYR A 110 6.01 2.45 1.37
CA TYR A 110 6.51 3.78 1.64
C TYR A 110 7.37 4.26 0.47
N LEU A 111 7.09 5.47 -0.02
CA LEU A 111 7.90 6.07 -1.06
C LEU A 111 8.69 7.24 -0.47
N ARG A 112 10.02 7.09 -0.43
CA ARG A 112 10.94 8.17 -0.08
C ARG A 112 11.25 8.98 -1.32
N ALA A 113 10.89 10.26 -1.29
CA ALA A 113 11.28 11.20 -2.32
C ALA A 113 12.81 11.26 -2.43
N GLY A 114 13.30 11.33 -3.64
CA GLY A 114 14.71 11.55 -3.97
C GLY A 114 14.83 12.67 -4.99
N ASP A 115 16.06 12.99 -5.34
CA ASP A 115 16.36 14.10 -6.24
C ASP A 115 16.11 13.72 -7.71
N SER A 116 15.82 14.71 -8.53
CA SER A 116 15.74 14.58 -10.00
C SER A 116 14.77 13.49 -10.49
N GLY A 117 13.65 13.28 -9.77
CA GLY A 117 12.62 12.30 -10.14
C GLY A 117 13.01 10.84 -9.89
N VAL A 118 14.08 10.59 -9.14
CA VAL A 118 14.49 9.25 -8.73
C VAL A 118 14.12 9.04 -7.27
N HIS A 119 13.20 8.12 -7.00
CA HIS A 119 12.66 7.84 -5.66
C HIS A 119 12.96 6.42 -5.23
N THR A 120 12.85 6.15 -3.92
CA THR A 120 12.97 4.81 -3.36
C THR A 120 11.61 4.34 -2.86
N LEU A 121 11.11 3.23 -3.40
CA LEU A 121 9.90 2.56 -2.90
C LEU A 121 10.31 1.39 -2.02
N LEU A 122 9.80 1.38 -0.79
CA LEU A 122 9.90 0.29 0.16
C LEU A 122 8.57 -0.47 0.16
N VAL A 123 8.65 -1.80 0.10
CA VAL A 123 7.48 -2.68 0.06
C VAL A 123 7.63 -3.78 1.09
N VAL A 124 6.75 -3.84 2.06
CA VAL A 124 6.62 -5.03 2.92
C VAL A 124 6.14 -6.19 2.06
N ARG A 125 6.86 -7.29 2.12
CA ARG A 125 6.54 -8.50 1.39
C ARG A 125 6.32 -9.68 2.31
N HIS A 126 5.23 -10.39 2.05
CA HIS A 126 4.97 -11.74 2.53
C HIS A 126 5.04 -12.75 1.38
N GLY A 127 4.90 -14.02 1.72
CA GLY A 127 4.97 -15.12 0.76
C GLY A 127 6.41 -15.43 0.32
N GLY A 128 6.79 -16.68 0.28
CA GLY A 128 8.16 -17.13 -0.03
C GLY A 128 9.22 -16.65 0.96
N ARG A 129 9.20 -15.39 1.36
CA ARG A 129 10.00 -14.79 2.44
C ARG A 129 9.28 -13.60 3.08
N GLU A 130 9.69 -13.25 4.27
CA GLU A 130 9.28 -12.02 4.98
C GLU A 130 10.40 -11.00 4.84
N SER A 131 10.14 -9.86 4.21
CA SER A 131 11.20 -8.88 3.89
C SER A 131 10.64 -7.49 3.63
N ILE A 132 11.54 -6.49 3.61
CA ILE A 132 11.31 -5.23 2.91
C ILE A 132 12.01 -5.35 1.55
N GLU A 133 11.23 -5.31 0.48
CA GLU A 133 11.74 -5.20 -0.88
C GLU A 133 11.98 -3.73 -1.22
N VAL A 134 13.05 -3.46 -1.92
CA VAL A 134 13.47 -2.08 -2.24
C VAL A 134 13.52 -1.91 -3.75
N PHE A 135 12.87 -0.85 -4.19
CA PHE A 135 12.80 -0.50 -5.60
C PHE A 135 13.27 0.95 -5.82
N GLU A 136 13.94 1.17 -6.94
CA GLU A 136 14.12 2.48 -7.52
C GLU A 136 12.93 2.78 -8.43
N VAL A 137 12.34 3.95 -8.25
CA VAL A 137 11.25 4.48 -9.06
C VAL A 137 11.76 5.72 -9.79
N MET A 138 11.72 5.70 -11.10
CA MET A 138 12.15 6.83 -11.93
C MET A 138 10.94 7.45 -12.63
N VAL A 139 10.68 8.72 -12.36
CA VAL A 139 9.64 9.52 -13.00
C VAL A 139 10.25 10.23 -14.21
N GLY A 140 9.65 10.03 -15.36
CA GLY A 140 10.01 10.68 -16.61
C GLY A 140 8.79 11.37 -17.25
N ASP A 141 8.90 11.75 -18.52
CA ASP A 141 7.83 12.41 -19.28
C ASP A 141 6.59 11.52 -19.51
N THR A 142 6.73 10.24 -19.33
CA THR A 142 5.67 9.23 -19.48
C THR A 142 5.38 8.53 -18.16
N SER A 143 4.88 7.30 -18.23
CA SER A 143 4.66 6.46 -17.03
C SER A 143 5.98 6.19 -16.30
N PRO A 144 6.00 6.21 -14.96
CA PRO A 144 7.17 5.88 -14.16
C PRO A 144 7.68 4.46 -14.43
N THR A 145 8.98 4.26 -14.27
CA THR A 145 9.60 2.94 -14.33
C THR A 145 10.01 2.47 -12.95
N ILE A 146 10.00 1.14 -12.75
CA ILE A 146 10.37 0.50 -11.50
C ILE A 146 11.51 -0.49 -11.73
N THR A 147 12.51 -0.46 -10.84
CA THR A 147 13.65 -1.39 -10.85
C THR A 147 13.83 -1.95 -9.45
N TRP A 148 13.79 -3.27 -9.29
CA TRP A 148 14.12 -3.89 -8.02
C TRP A 148 15.63 -3.78 -7.76
N VAL A 149 16.00 -3.26 -6.57
CA VAL A 149 17.41 -3.01 -6.22
C VAL A 149 17.88 -3.79 -4.99
N GLY A 150 17.00 -4.49 -4.30
CA GLY A 150 17.42 -5.32 -3.17
C GLY A 150 16.32 -5.63 -2.17
N CYS A 151 16.72 -6.25 -1.07
CA CYS A 151 15.82 -6.51 0.04
C CYS A 151 16.56 -6.60 1.38
N ALA A 152 15.82 -6.41 2.46
CA ALA A 152 16.25 -6.80 3.81
C ALA A 152 15.28 -7.86 4.34
N VAL A 153 15.77 -9.08 4.49
CA VAL A 153 15.00 -10.21 5.05
C VAL A 153 14.75 -9.94 6.53
N ALA A 154 13.50 -10.10 6.98
CA ALA A 154 13.13 -9.90 8.39
C ALA A 154 13.83 -10.92 9.30
N PRO A 155 14.04 -10.59 10.58
CA PRO A 155 14.50 -11.58 11.55
C PRO A 155 13.54 -12.77 11.66
N GLU A 156 14.06 -13.92 12.00
CA GLU A 156 13.25 -15.13 12.12
C GLU A 156 12.05 -14.93 13.10
N GLY A 157 10.87 -15.32 12.65
CA GLY A 157 9.62 -15.22 13.42
C GLY A 157 9.02 -13.80 13.49
N ILE A 158 9.64 -12.80 12.87
CA ILE A 158 9.13 -11.43 12.80
C ILE A 158 8.32 -11.25 11.51
N GLY A 159 7.01 -11.06 11.64
CA GLY A 159 6.13 -10.62 10.55
C GLY A 159 6.02 -9.11 10.52
N LEU A 160 6.25 -8.52 9.37
CA LEU A 160 6.21 -7.06 9.14
C LEU A 160 4.81 -6.63 8.65
N ASN A 161 4.49 -5.34 8.77
CA ASN A 161 3.19 -4.82 8.32
C ASN A 161 3.33 -3.50 7.56
N SER A 162 3.78 -2.44 8.21
CA SER A 162 3.99 -1.13 7.61
C SER A 162 5.47 -0.74 7.68
N VAL A 163 5.92 0.14 6.79
CA VAL A 163 7.32 0.56 6.68
C VAL A 163 7.42 2.05 6.44
N VAL A 164 8.48 2.69 6.96
CA VAL A 164 8.87 4.08 6.64
C VAL A 164 10.38 4.18 6.43
N ALA A 165 10.83 5.03 5.52
CA ALA A 165 12.24 5.35 5.38
C ALA A 165 12.73 6.25 6.53
N LEU A 166 13.98 6.09 6.94
CA LEU A 166 14.60 6.89 7.98
C LEU A 166 15.51 7.98 7.37
N PRO A 167 15.55 9.20 7.94
CA PRO A 167 16.38 10.29 7.42
C PRO A 167 17.86 9.95 7.37
N GLU A 168 18.35 9.19 8.34
CA GLU A 168 19.74 8.74 8.44
C GLU A 168 20.09 7.57 7.50
N GLY A 169 19.16 7.11 6.72
CA GLY A 169 19.26 5.92 5.88
C GLY A 169 18.59 4.70 6.49
N GLY A 170 18.37 3.67 5.67
CA GLY A 170 17.58 2.50 6.07
C GLY A 170 16.10 2.80 6.26
N PHE A 171 15.44 2.02 7.10
CA PHE A 171 13.99 2.10 7.31
C PHE A 171 13.57 1.52 8.67
N ALA A 172 12.34 1.80 9.09
CA ALA A 172 11.68 1.17 10.23
C ALA A 172 10.39 0.49 9.76
N ALA A 173 10.04 -0.63 10.39
CA ALA A 173 8.84 -1.39 10.08
C ALA A 173 8.13 -1.87 11.35
N THR A 174 6.82 -1.90 11.33
CA THR A 174 5.99 -2.42 12.42
C THR A 174 5.89 -3.94 12.35
N SER A 175 5.81 -4.56 13.53
CA SER A 175 5.53 -5.99 13.68
C SER A 175 4.34 -6.16 14.64
N PRO A 176 3.10 -6.28 14.12
CA PRO A 176 1.91 -6.39 14.97
C PRO A 176 1.92 -7.61 15.90
N ARG A 177 2.43 -8.73 15.41
CA ARG A 177 2.52 -9.97 16.20
C ARG A 177 3.54 -9.85 17.32
N ALA A 178 4.70 -9.23 17.06
CA ALA A 178 5.73 -9.00 18.07
C ALA A 178 5.41 -7.80 18.97
N GLY A 179 4.46 -6.95 18.59
CA GLY A 179 3.99 -5.82 19.37
C GLY A 179 4.91 -4.59 19.35
N ASN A 180 5.82 -4.49 18.38
CA ASN A 180 6.90 -3.51 18.40
C ASN A 180 7.29 -3.02 16.99
N ILE A 181 8.28 -2.09 16.93
CA ILE A 181 8.85 -1.55 15.70
C ILE A 181 10.30 -2.00 15.61
N TRP A 182 10.70 -2.44 14.43
CA TRP A 182 12.06 -2.81 14.07
C TRP A 182 12.63 -1.78 13.10
N ARG A 183 13.92 -1.43 13.27
CA ARG A 183 14.66 -0.61 12.33
C ARG A 183 15.74 -1.42 11.67
N TRP A 184 16.00 -1.17 10.40
CA TRP A 184 17.10 -1.74 9.64
C TRP A 184 18.00 -0.66 9.10
N HIS A 185 19.31 -0.89 9.17
CA HIS A 185 20.34 -0.07 8.54
C HIS A 185 21.45 -0.99 8.02
N VAL A 186 22.14 -0.59 6.94
CA VAL A 186 23.19 -1.41 6.31
C VAL A 186 24.31 -1.79 7.28
N ASP A 187 24.71 -0.90 8.20
CA ASP A 187 25.78 -1.15 9.15
C ASP A 187 25.37 -1.96 10.37
N THR A 188 24.13 -1.81 10.82
CA THR A 188 23.67 -2.37 12.11
C THR A 188 22.65 -3.47 11.95
N ARG A 189 22.15 -3.71 10.74
CA ARG A 189 21.09 -4.67 10.43
C ARG A 189 19.82 -4.38 11.26
N TRP A 190 19.02 -5.39 11.51
CA TRP A 190 17.77 -5.24 12.23
C TRP A 190 17.99 -5.02 13.73
N ASN A 191 17.33 -4.02 14.29
CA ASN A 191 17.34 -3.72 15.71
C ASN A 191 15.96 -3.26 16.16
N LEU A 192 15.61 -3.57 17.41
CA LEU A 192 14.38 -3.09 18.02
C LEU A 192 14.44 -1.57 18.25
N VAL A 193 13.34 -0.88 17.97
CA VAL A 193 13.21 0.55 18.32
C VAL A 193 12.84 0.67 19.80
N PRO A 194 13.68 1.34 20.61
CA PRO A 194 13.41 1.50 22.04
C PRO A 194 12.08 2.21 22.32
N GLY A 195 11.32 1.70 23.28
CA GLY A 195 10.02 2.25 23.71
C GLY A 195 8.86 1.89 22.79
N SER A 196 9.10 1.06 21.77
CA SER A 196 8.05 0.56 20.87
C SER A 196 7.41 -0.74 21.35
N GLU A 197 7.79 -1.23 22.53
CA GLU A 197 7.27 -2.45 23.09
C GLU A 197 5.79 -2.28 23.51
N ASP A 198 4.99 -3.30 23.29
CA ASP A 198 3.58 -3.43 23.72
C ASP A 198 2.64 -2.33 23.22
N ILE A 199 2.98 -1.67 22.11
CA ILE A 199 2.10 -0.65 21.52
C ILE A 199 1.05 -1.21 20.58
N GLY A 200 1.14 -2.51 20.22
CA GLY A 200 0.21 -3.17 19.28
C GLY A 200 0.16 -2.47 17.93
N PRO A 201 1.33 -2.23 17.29
CA PRO A 201 1.41 -1.38 16.12
C PRO A 201 0.80 -2.07 14.90
N ASN A 202 0.26 -1.25 13.98
CA ASN A 202 -0.10 -1.65 12.63
C ASN A 202 0.54 -0.64 11.66
N GLY A 203 -0.18 0.37 11.19
CA GLY A 203 0.35 1.41 10.34
C GLY A 203 1.48 2.23 10.99
N LEU A 204 2.37 2.75 10.15
CA LEU A 204 3.51 3.57 10.57
C LEU A 204 3.68 4.76 9.64
N GLU A 205 3.93 5.91 10.24
CA GLU A 205 4.35 7.12 9.54
C GLU A 205 5.45 7.83 10.35
N ILE A 206 6.19 8.72 9.71
CA ILE A 206 7.28 9.46 10.33
C ILE A 206 7.05 10.97 10.17
N SER A 207 7.42 11.77 11.17
CA SER A 207 7.39 13.23 11.05
C SER A 207 8.42 13.72 10.03
N GLU A 208 8.17 14.86 9.41
CA GLU A 208 9.05 15.47 8.41
C GLU A 208 10.48 15.70 8.95
N ASP A 209 10.58 16.14 10.22
CA ASP A 209 11.87 16.31 10.92
C ASP A 209 12.51 14.99 11.35
N GLY A 210 11.86 13.85 11.11
CA GLY A 210 12.32 12.52 11.47
C GLY A 210 12.37 12.23 12.97
N GLN A 211 11.81 13.08 13.84
CA GLN A 211 11.93 12.93 15.30
C GLN A 211 10.82 12.10 15.94
N TRP A 212 9.74 11.83 15.20
CA TRP A 212 8.58 11.14 15.73
C TRP A 212 8.11 10.05 14.79
N PHE A 213 7.73 8.92 15.36
CA PHE A 213 6.87 7.94 14.71
C PHE A 213 5.40 8.23 15.08
N TYR A 214 4.53 8.09 14.09
CA TYR A 214 3.08 8.04 14.26
C TYR A 214 2.62 6.63 13.96
N VAL A 215 2.09 5.97 14.97
CA VAL A 215 1.81 4.53 14.93
C VAL A 215 0.32 4.28 15.08
N GLY A 216 -0.24 3.55 14.14
CA GLY A 216 -1.60 3.02 14.27
C GLY A 216 -1.66 1.95 15.36
N GLY A 217 -2.13 2.32 16.54
CA GLY A 217 -2.35 1.39 17.63
C GLY A 217 -3.63 0.59 17.41
N TYR A 218 -3.53 -0.51 16.65
CA TYR A 218 -4.70 -1.30 16.24
C TYR A 218 -5.54 -1.75 17.44
N GLY A 219 -4.90 -2.33 18.44
CA GLY A 219 -5.57 -2.80 19.64
C GLY A 219 -6.12 -1.70 20.54
N ASN A 220 -5.50 -0.55 20.53
CA ASN A 220 -5.81 0.58 21.39
C ASN A 220 -6.82 1.54 20.75
N GLN A 221 -7.12 1.39 19.46
CA GLN A 221 -7.97 2.28 18.68
C GLN A 221 -7.52 3.75 18.80
N ALA A 222 -6.22 3.97 18.76
CA ALA A 222 -5.60 5.25 18.98
C ALA A 222 -4.38 5.44 18.07
N LEU A 223 -4.13 6.66 17.62
CA LEU A 223 -2.85 7.04 17.05
C LEU A 223 -1.85 7.29 18.19
N ILE A 224 -0.70 6.65 18.11
CA ILE A 224 0.38 6.79 19.09
C ILE A 224 1.49 7.62 18.45
N ARG A 225 1.93 8.69 19.13
CA ARG A 225 3.14 9.44 18.79
C ARG A 225 4.28 8.99 19.69
N LEU A 226 5.34 8.45 19.09
CA LEU A 226 6.51 7.89 19.76
C LEU A 226 7.76 8.65 19.35
N SER A 227 8.56 9.16 20.29
CA SER A 227 9.79 9.87 19.97
C SER A 227 10.90 8.93 19.50
N ARG A 228 11.68 9.41 18.54
CA ARG A 228 12.90 8.74 18.06
C ARG A 228 14.12 9.34 18.75
N GLY A 229 15.03 8.48 19.22
CA GLY A 229 16.34 8.88 19.76
C GLY A 229 16.31 9.70 21.05
N LYS A 230 15.17 9.93 21.69
CA LYS A 230 15.08 10.64 22.97
C LYS A 230 15.19 9.69 24.15
N THR A 231 15.85 10.16 25.20
CA THR A 231 15.95 9.45 26.49
C THR A 231 15.54 10.41 27.61
N PRO A 232 14.45 10.15 28.38
CA PRO A 232 13.56 9.01 28.20
C PRO A 232 12.71 9.11 26.92
N VAL A 233 12.26 7.96 26.43
CA VAL A 233 11.34 7.89 25.29
C VAL A 233 10.03 8.59 25.65
N GLN A 234 9.55 9.46 24.76
CA GLN A 234 8.27 10.16 24.92
C GLN A 234 7.21 9.44 24.11
N LYS A 235 6.08 9.15 24.73
CA LYS A 235 4.94 8.47 24.12
C LYS A 235 3.64 9.17 24.53
N THR A 236 2.86 9.55 23.51
CA THR A 236 1.52 10.13 23.70
C THR A 236 0.55 9.47 22.72
N SER A 237 -0.75 9.56 22.96
CA SER A 237 -1.75 8.98 22.05
C SER A 237 -3.02 9.82 21.98
N VAL A 238 -3.72 9.70 20.86
CA VAL A 238 -5.05 10.27 20.64
C VAL A 238 -6.02 9.17 20.21
N PRO A 239 -7.14 8.96 20.92
CA PRO A 239 -8.13 7.95 20.56
C PRO A 239 -8.87 8.38 19.27
N VAL A 240 -9.14 7.41 18.39
CA VAL A 240 -9.93 7.61 17.16
C VAL A 240 -11.22 6.80 17.16
N GLY A 241 -11.34 5.79 18.05
CA GLY A 241 -12.55 4.98 18.24
C GLY A 241 -12.75 3.87 17.19
N PHE A 242 -11.70 3.49 16.45
CA PHE A 242 -11.69 2.35 15.53
C PHE A 242 -10.27 1.76 15.44
N HIS A 243 -10.16 0.54 14.93
CA HIS A 243 -8.87 -0.13 14.73
C HIS A 243 -8.14 0.54 13.57
N ILE A 244 -7.06 1.27 13.86
CA ILE A 244 -6.23 1.90 12.83
C ILE A 244 -5.42 0.83 12.13
N ASP A 245 -5.52 0.82 10.80
CA ASP A 245 -4.68 0.00 9.93
C ASP A 245 -3.50 0.85 9.43
N ASN A 246 -3.64 1.66 8.40
CA ASN A 246 -2.55 2.49 7.91
C ASN A 246 -2.67 3.97 8.32
N VAL A 247 -1.52 4.65 8.33
CA VAL A 247 -1.36 6.08 8.64
C VAL A 247 -0.62 6.72 7.48
N ARG A 248 -1.15 7.82 6.93
CA ARG A 248 -0.52 8.57 5.82
C ARG A 248 -0.63 10.07 6.06
N TRP A 249 0.34 10.82 5.57
CA TRP A 249 0.21 12.26 5.52
C TRP A 249 -0.91 12.67 4.55
N GLY A 250 -1.77 13.56 5.00
CA GLY A 250 -2.79 14.24 4.22
C GLY A 250 -2.41 15.70 3.97
N ALA A 251 -3.38 16.52 3.61
CA ALA A 251 -3.18 17.95 3.46
C ALA A 251 -3.00 18.67 4.82
N ASP A 252 -2.45 19.89 4.78
CA ASP A 252 -2.32 20.78 5.92
C ASP A 252 -1.58 20.15 7.12
N GLU A 253 -0.53 19.36 6.84
CA GLU A 253 0.28 18.71 7.88
C GLU A 253 -0.53 17.82 8.83
N LYS A 254 -1.68 17.30 8.38
CA LYS A 254 -2.49 16.36 9.14
C LYS A 254 -2.25 14.94 8.68
N LEU A 255 -2.48 14.01 9.58
CA LEU A 255 -2.45 12.59 9.27
C LEU A 255 -3.86 12.10 8.91
N LEU A 256 -3.94 11.30 7.87
CA LEU A 256 -5.09 10.45 7.58
C LEU A 256 -4.82 9.08 8.20
N VAL A 257 -5.67 8.70 9.13
CA VAL A 257 -5.66 7.37 9.73
C VAL A 257 -6.87 6.62 9.24
N ALA A 258 -6.63 5.46 8.61
CA ALA A 258 -7.70 4.63 8.07
C ALA A 258 -7.74 3.28 8.79
N GLY A 259 -8.88 2.64 8.72
CA GLY A 259 -9.07 1.34 9.34
C GLY A 259 -10.55 0.96 9.40
N HIS A 260 -10.91 0.13 10.36
CA HIS A 260 -12.24 -0.44 10.44
C HIS A 260 -12.72 -0.65 11.87
N LEU A 261 -14.04 -0.76 12.02
CA LEU A 261 -14.69 -1.05 13.28
C LEU A 261 -15.70 -2.17 13.10
N GLY A 262 -15.50 -3.26 13.82
CA GLY A 262 -16.44 -4.38 13.94
C GLY A 262 -16.96 -4.52 15.37
N GLN A 263 -17.95 -5.37 15.58
CA GLN A 263 -18.50 -5.64 16.90
C GLN A 263 -17.45 -6.27 17.84
N THR A 264 -16.61 -7.14 17.29
CA THR A 264 -15.54 -7.84 18.01
C THR A 264 -14.31 -8.01 17.12
N ARG A 265 -13.14 -8.27 17.72
CA ARG A 265 -11.95 -8.67 16.95
C ARG A 265 -12.14 -10.03 16.25
N ALA A 266 -13.01 -10.89 16.76
CA ALA A 266 -13.33 -12.15 16.13
C ALA A 266 -14.08 -11.91 14.80
N SER A 267 -15.09 -11.03 14.77
CA SER A 267 -15.83 -10.71 13.55
C SER A 267 -14.92 -10.12 12.46
N ILE A 268 -13.93 -9.30 12.83
CA ILE A 268 -12.95 -8.78 11.87
C ILE A 268 -12.09 -9.93 11.30
N ARG A 269 -11.67 -10.87 12.14
CA ARG A 269 -10.90 -12.02 11.68
C ARG A 269 -11.71 -12.94 10.76
N GLU A 270 -12.98 -13.16 11.07
CA GLU A 270 -13.91 -13.92 10.23
C GLU A 270 -14.12 -13.22 8.88
N CYS A 271 -14.24 -11.91 8.87
CA CYS A 271 -14.31 -11.15 7.63
C CYS A 271 -13.08 -11.39 6.74
N ILE A 272 -11.87 -11.31 7.32
CA ILE A 272 -10.61 -11.54 6.57
C ILE A 272 -10.55 -12.97 6.02
N GLN A 273 -10.96 -13.97 6.81
CA GLN A 273 -10.79 -15.38 6.48
C GLN A 273 -11.93 -15.93 5.61
N GLN A 274 -13.16 -15.50 5.86
CA GLN A 274 -14.37 -16.09 5.31
C GLN A 274 -15.19 -15.11 4.46
N ARG A 275 -14.74 -13.85 4.38
CA ARG A 275 -15.47 -12.75 3.71
C ARG A 275 -16.89 -12.52 4.26
N GLN A 276 -17.10 -12.86 5.53
CA GLN A 276 -18.32 -12.55 6.27
C GLN A 276 -18.12 -11.26 7.05
N CYS A 277 -18.46 -10.14 6.42
CA CYS A 277 -18.06 -8.81 6.89
C CYS A 277 -19.23 -7.97 7.43
N ASP A 278 -20.35 -8.62 7.73
CA ASP A 278 -21.53 -7.94 8.24
C ASP A 278 -21.25 -7.13 9.53
N GLY A 279 -21.70 -5.90 9.53
CA GLY A 279 -21.54 -4.99 10.67
C GLY A 279 -20.11 -4.41 10.84
N ILE A 280 -19.18 -4.68 9.92
CA ILE A 280 -17.87 -4.06 9.92
C ILE A 280 -17.90 -2.82 9.04
N THR A 281 -17.51 -1.67 9.59
CA THR A 281 -17.51 -0.39 8.87
C THR A 281 -16.08 0.07 8.60
N SER A 282 -15.83 0.61 7.40
CA SER A 282 -14.60 1.30 7.06
C SER A 282 -14.61 2.72 7.62
N ARG A 283 -13.48 3.18 8.14
CA ARG A 283 -13.35 4.45 8.85
C ARG A 283 -12.10 5.21 8.40
N VAL A 284 -12.22 6.54 8.33
CA VAL A 284 -11.07 7.43 8.19
C VAL A 284 -11.24 8.60 9.16
N ALA A 285 -10.15 9.00 9.81
CA ALA A 285 -10.09 10.23 10.58
C ALA A 285 -8.88 11.08 10.15
N GLU A 286 -9.06 12.39 10.20
CA GLU A 286 -7.95 13.35 10.24
C GLU A 286 -7.44 13.48 11.66
N VAL A 287 -6.13 13.45 11.83
CA VAL A 287 -5.48 13.69 13.13
C VAL A 287 -4.50 14.84 12.99
N ASP A 288 -4.64 15.85 13.86
CA ASP A 288 -3.63 16.90 14.03
C ASP A 288 -2.52 16.34 14.94
N PRO A 289 -1.31 16.08 14.40
CA PRO A 289 -0.25 15.43 15.16
C PRO A 289 0.40 16.37 16.21
N GLN A 290 0.19 17.68 16.10
CA GLN A 290 0.71 18.67 17.04
C GLN A 290 -0.25 18.85 18.23
N ARG A 291 -1.55 19.02 17.92
CA ARG A 291 -2.60 19.21 18.94
C ARG A 291 -3.10 17.90 19.53
N LEU A 292 -2.79 16.77 18.89
CA LEU A 292 -3.29 15.44 19.25
C LEU A 292 -4.83 15.41 19.34
N THR A 293 -5.47 15.93 18.30
CA THR A 293 -6.92 15.90 18.13
C THR A 293 -7.29 15.11 16.89
N ALA A 294 -8.40 14.38 16.95
CA ALA A 294 -8.89 13.56 15.86
C ALA A 294 -10.32 13.95 15.46
N ARG A 295 -10.60 13.93 14.16
CA ARG A 295 -11.92 14.15 13.58
C ARG A 295 -12.22 13.05 12.57
N GLN A 296 -13.24 12.23 12.80
CA GLN A 296 -13.68 11.25 11.83
C GLN A 296 -14.27 11.95 10.60
N ILE A 297 -13.82 11.58 9.40
CA ILE A 297 -14.24 12.17 8.12
C ILE A 297 -14.93 11.16 7.20
N VAL A 298 -14.64 9.87 7.32
CA VAL A 298 -15.33 8.82 6.57
C VAL A 298 -15.87 7.78 7.54
N ARG A 299 -17.13 7.40 7.29
CA ARG A 299 -17.78 6.24 7.86
C ARG A 299 -18.57 5.55 6.74
N TYR A 300 -18.04 4.43 6.28
CA TYR A 300 -18.67 3.67 5.20
C TYR A 300 -19.15 2.33 5.72
N PRO A 301 -20.39 1.90 5.39
CA PRO A 301 -20.96 0.65 5.88
C PRO A 301 -20.21 -0.56 5.32
N SER A 302 -20.44 -1.72 5.94
CA SER A 302 -20.03 -2.99 5.37
C SER A 302 -20.89 -3.29 4.15
N ASN A 303 -20.26 -3.48 3.02
CA ASN A 303 -20.86 -3.97 1.79
C ASN A 303 -19.77 -4.60 0.91
N ASP A 304 -20.15 -5.13 -0.24
CA ASP A 304 -19.22 -5.78 -1.17
C ASP A 304 -18.38 -4.77 -1.99
N LEU A 305 -18.59 -3.46 -1.79
CA LEU A 305 -17.93 -2.42 -2.58
C LEU A 305 -16.62 -1.95 -1.94
N LEU A 306 -16.58 -1.77 -0.62
CA LEU A 306 -15.37 -1.49 0.15
C LEU A 306 -15.36 -2.34 1.40
N ILE A 307 -14.47 -3.33 1.43
CA ILE A 307 -14.38 -4.31 2.52
C ILE A 307 -13.14 -4.01 3.35
N LEU A 308 -13.30 -3.84 4.67
CA LEU A 308 -12.21 -3.61 5.61
C LEU A 308 -11.26 -2.50 5.12
N GLY A 309 -11.70 -1.25 5.21
CA GLY A 309 -10.84 -0.11 4.88
C GLY A 309 -9.53 -0.17 5.66
N THR A 310 -8.40 0.01 4.96
CA THR A 310 -7.04 -0.13 5.51
C THR A 310 -6.23 1.13 5.38
N VAL A 311 -6.35 1.85 4.28
CA VAL A 311 -5.54 3.03 3.96
C VAL A 311 -6.41 4.16 3.45
N ALA A 312 -5.99 5.39 3.68
CA ALA A 312 -6.54 6.58 3.05
C ALA A 312 -5.45 7.56 2.66
N ILE A 313 -5.60 8.13 1.46
CA ILE A 313 -4.80 9.25 0.98
C ILE A 313 -5.69 10.35 0.44
N GLN A 314 -5.18 11.57 0.37
CA GLN A 314 -5.85 12.66 -0.32
C GLN A 314 -5.32 12.78 -1.75
N VAL A 315 -6.23 12.79 -2.73
CA VAL A 315 -5.93 13.01 -4.15
C VAL A 315 -6.82 14.14 -4.65
N GLY A 316 -6.25 15.33 -4.81
CA GLY A 316 -7.03 16.52 -5.13
C GLY A 316 -8.13 16.80 -4.10
N GLU A 317 -9.37 16.85 -4.56
CA GLU A 317 -10.56 17.06 -3.71
C GLU A 317 -11.23 15.75 -3.27
N GLU A 318 -10.51 14.63 -3.30
CA GLU A 318 -11.03 13.33 -2.92
C GLU A 318 -10.19 12.69 -1.82
N ILE A 319 -10.84 11.86 -1.00
CA ILE A 319 -10.20 10.90 -0.10
C ILE A 319 -10.35 9.52 -0.72
N TRP A 320 -9.23 8.94 -1.12
CA TRP A 320 -9.19 7.59 -1.65
C TRP A 320 -8.97 6.60 -0.52
N VAL A 321 -9.79 5.55 -0.48
CA VAL A 321 -9.74 4.53 0.58
C VAL A 321 -9.60 3.15 -0.05
N GLY A 322 -8.54 2.46 0.34
CA GLY A 322 -8.31 1.05 0.01
C GLY A 322 -8.87 0.12 1.07
N GLY A 323 -8.92 -1.17 0.75
CA GLY A 323 -9.39 -2.20 1.66
C GLY A 323 -8.91 -3.58 1.25
N VAL A 324 -9.00 -4.52 2.17
CA VAL A 324 -8.57 -5.91 1.98
C VAL A 324 -9.77 -6.86 1.89
N ALA A 325 -9.52 -8.16 2.13
CA ALA A 325 -10.51 -9.23 2.06
C ALA A 325 -11.10 -9.47 0.65
N GLY A 326 -10.31 -9.19 -0.40
CA GLY A 326 -10.62 -9.56 -1.77
C GLY A 326 -11.53 -8.60 -2.51
N GLY A 327 -11.70 -7.36 -2.01
CA GLY A 327 -12.28 -6.27 -2.79
C GLY A 327 -11.45 -6.00 -4.05
N ASP A 328 -12.05 -5.46 -5.09
CA ASP A 328 -11.43 -5.23 -6.41
C ASP A 328 -11.41 -3.75 -6.80
N ARG A 329 -11.52 -2.86 -5.82
CA ARG A 329 -11.70 -1.42 -6.07
C ARG A 329 -11.18 -0.54 -4.94
N ILE A 330 -10.91 0.71 -5.29
CA ILE A 330 -10.60 1.81 -4.39
C ILE A 330 -11.84 2.69 -4.32
N ALA A 331 -12.30 3.03 -3.11
CA ALA A 331 -13.40 3.97 -2.91
C ALA A 331 -12.86 5.40 -2.88
N ARG A 332 -13.58 6.33 -3.53
CA ARG A 332 -13.24 7.74 -3.67
C ARG A 332 -14.36 8.57 -3.07
N PHE A 333 -14.10 9.19 -1.95
CA PHE A 333 -15.03 10.04 -1.21
C PHE A 333 -14.75 11.50 -1.52
N PRO A 334 -15.78 12.37 -1.66
CA PRO A 334 -15.53 13.80 -1.69
C PRO A 334 -14.79 14.25 -0.43
N ALA A 335 -13.73 15.02 -0.58
CA ALA A 335 -13.11 15.65 0.59
C ALA A 335 -14.11 16.65 1.19
N LEU A 336 -14.18 16.71 2.51
CA LEU A 336 -15.07 17.65 3.17
C LEU A 336 -14.65 19.08 2.79
N SER A 337 -15.60 19.85 2.27
CA SER A 337 -15.40 21.28 2.05
C SER A 337 -14.98 21.93 3.38
N ARG A 338 -13.88 22.65 3.35
CA ARG A 338 -13.29 23.35 4.51
C ARG A 338 -14.02 24.63 4.83
#